data_6f18f9941c629077e1f4b41dae6cb78c
#
_entry.id   6f18f9941c629077e1f4b41dae6cb78c
#
_cell.length_a   1.000
_cell.length_b   1.000
_cell.length_c   1.000
_cell.angle_alpha   90.00
_cell.angle_beta   90.00
_cell.angle_gamma   90.00
#
_symmetry.space_group_name_H-M   'P 1'
#
loop_
_entity.id
_entity.type
_entity.pdbx_description
1 polymer ?
#
loop_
_entity_poly.entity_id
_entity_poly.type
_entity_poly.pdbx_seq_one_letter_code
_entity_poly.pdbx_strand_id
1 'polypeptide(L)'
;VDFRYFTEYAAWFNKFRDKYFPTHKSQAFDCDNFAFLYKDLMISSVFKKDSKRQILVGVLVVNSEKEFHGIGGEGMHALNIIHTSAGWYVVEPQNGKYTELENYTNPIVKYIF
;
A
#
# COMPACT_ATOMS: atom_id res chain seq x y z
N VAL A 1 -7.51 10.41 3.21
CA VAL A 1 -8.66 9.61 3.67
C VAL A 1 -8.72 9.59 5.18
N ASP A 2 -9.90 9.32 5.71
CA ASP A 2 -10.06 9.07 7.15
C ASP A 2 -9.22 7.87 7.56
N PHE A 3 -8.53 7.96 8.70
CA PHE A 3 -7.66 6.88 9.19
C PHE A 3 -8.45 5.58 9.40
N ARG A 4 -9.67 5.68 9.89
CA ARG A 4 -10.55 4.52 10.06
C ARG A 4 -10.86 3.85 8.73
N TYR A 5 -11.13 4.64 7.69
CA TYR A 5 -11.33 4.11 6.33
C TYR A 5 -10.08 3.37 5.85
N PHE A 6 -8.91 3.95 6.07
CA PHE A 6 -7.64 3.33 5.70
C PHE A 6 -7.47 1.95 6.36
N THR A 7 -7.72 1.84 7.67
CA THR A 7 -7.57 0.57 8.39
C THR A 7 -8.61 -0.46 7.96
N GLU A 8 -9.85 -0.04 7.71
CA GLU A 8 -10.90 -0.91 7.20
C GLU A 8 -10.59 -1.39 5.78
N TYR A 9 -10.06 -0.51 4.94
CA TYR A 9 -9.63 -0.87 3.59
C TYR A 9 -8.49 -1.89 3.63
N ALA A 10 -7.51 -1.70 4.50
CA ALA A 10 -6.39 -2.62 4.64
C ALA A 10 -6.89 -4.03 5.02
N ALA A 11 -7.83 -4.12 5.93
CA ALA A 11 -8.43 -5.40 6.32
C ALA A 11 -9.21 -6.04 5.16
N TRP A 12 -9.98 -5.24 4.42
CA TRP A 12 -10.69 -5.72 3.24
C TRP A 12 -9.73 -6.20 2.15
N PHE A 13 -8.67 -5.44 1.89
CA PHE A 13 -7.69 -5.80 0.87
C PHE A 13 -6.97 -7.10 1.22
N ASN A 14 -6.68 -7.34 2.49
CA ASN A 14 -6.09 -8.60 2.93
C ASN A 14 -6.99 -9.80 2.55
N LYS A 15 -8.29 -9.68 2.79
CA LYS A 15 -9.24 -10.74 2.43
C LYS A 15 -9.36 -10.91 0.91
N PHE A 16 -9.39 -9.80 0.18
CA PHE A 16 -9.43 -9.80 -1.27
C PHE A 16 -8.20 -10.51 -1.85
N ARG A 17 -7.01 -10.15 -1.38
CA ARG A 17 -5.76 -10.76 -1.81
C ARG A 17 -5.74 -12.25 -1.52
N ASP A 18 -6.13 -12.65 -0.31
CA ASP A 18 -6.10 -14.05 0.09
C ASP A 18 -7.07 -14.90 -0.73
N LYS A 19 -8.18 -14.31 -1.17
CA LYS A 19 -9.17 -14.99 -1.99
C LYS A 19 -8.71 -15.16 -3.44
N TYR A 20 -8.16 -14.10 -4.05
CA TYR A 20 -7.87 -14.07 -5.48
C TYR A 20 -6.40 -14.35 -5.81
N PHE A 21 -5.51 -14.16 -4.85
CA PHE A 21 -4.07 -14.39 -5.01
C PHE A 21 -3.52 -15.16 -3.80
N PRO A 22 -4.02 -16.40 -3.59
CA PRO A 22 -3.71 -17.15 -2.35
C PRO A 22 -2.25 -17.54 -2.20
N THR A 23 -1.51 -17.62 -3.32
CA THR A 23 -0.08 -17.84 -3.30
C THR A 23 0.60 -16.79 -4.16
N HIS A 24 1.53 -16.06 -3.56
CA HIS A 24 2.35 -15.12 -4.30
C HIS A 24 3.27 -15.89 -5.26
N LYS A 25 3.13 -15.63 -6.55
CA LYS A 25 4.03 -16.17 -7.57
C LYS A 25 4.91 -15.04 -8.06
N SER A 26 6.17 -15.11 -7.74
CA SER A 26 7.14 -14.03 -7.83
C SER A 26 7.31 -13.37 -9.20
N GLN A 27 6.85 -13.94 -10.28
CA GLN A 27 6.98 -13.35 -11.61
C GLN A 27 5.66 -13.12 -12.32
N ALA A 28 4.59 -13.74 -11.84
CA ALA A 28 3.27 -13.57 -12.41
C ALA A 28 2.52 -12.39 -11.79
N PHE A 29 2.70 -12.19 -10.46
CA PHE A 29 2.06 -11.08 -9.75
C PHE A 29 2.95 -10.72 -8.56
N ASP A 30 3.76 -9.70 -8.71
CA ASP A 30 4.81 -9.31 -7.76
C ASP A 30 4.45 -8.05 -6.96
N CYS A 31 5.43 -7.47 -6.25
CA CYS A 31 5.20 -6.32 -5.38
C CYS A 31 4.64 -5.10 -6.14
N ASP A 32 5.08 -4.86 -7.38
CA ASP A 32 4.58 -3.74 -8.20
C ASP A 32 3.09 -3.92 -8.47
N ASN A 33 2.70 -5.11 -8.88
CA ASN A 33 1.31 -5.41 -9.21
C ASN A 33 0.41 -5.23 -8.01
N PHE A 34 0.82 -5.70 -6.83
CA PHE A 34 0.05 -5.51 -5.60
C PHE A 34 -0.07 -4.04 -5.24
N ALA A 35 1.01 -3.26 -5.37
CA ALA A 35 0.99 -1.85 -5.03
C ALA A 35 0.07 -1.04 -5.96
N PHE A 36 0.12 -1.29 -7.27
CA PHE A 36 -0.77 -0.62 -8.22
C PHE A 36 -2.23 -1.05 -8.05
N LEU A 37 -2.47 -2.34 -7.82
CA LEU A 37 -3.82 -2.85 -7.58
C LEU A 37 -4.43 -2.22 -6.32
N TYR A 38 -3.68 -2.16 -5.23
CA TYR A 38 -4.10 -1.54 -3.99
C TYR A 38 -4.51 -0.09 -4.20
N LYS A 39 -3.67 0.67 -4.89
CA LYS A 39 -3.93 2.07 -5.22
C LYS A 39 -5.21 2.23 -6.05
N ASP A 40 -5.32 1.47 -7.13
CA ASP A 40 -6.42 1.62 -8.08
C ASP A 40 -7.76 1.22 -7.47
N LEU A 41 -7.79 0.16 -6.67
CA LEU A 41 -8.99 -0.25 -5.99
C LEU A 41 -9.42 0.75 -4.90
N MET A 42 -8.48 1.37 -4.21
CA MET A 42 -8.81 2.41 -3.23
C MET A 42 -9.41 3.64 -3.91
N ILE A 43 -8.80 4.11 -4.99
CA ILE A 43 -9.32 5.25 -5.76
C ILE A 43 -10.73 4.95 -6.25
N SER A 44 -10.93 3.78 -6.83
CA SER A 44 -12.25 3.36 -7.33
C SER A 44 -13.29 3.29 -6.22
N SER A 45 -12.92 2.76 -5.06
CA SER A 45 -13.81 2.65 -3.90
C SER A 45 -14.27 4.02 -3.38
N VAL A 46 -13.35 4.97 -3.28
CA VAL A 46 -13.70 6.33 -2.85
C VAL A 46 -14.54 7.03 -3.92
N PHE A 47 -14.21 6.88 -5.19
CA PHE A 47 -14.94 7.50 -6.29
C PHE A 47 -16.42 7.04 -6.32
N LYS A 48 -16.67 5.78 -6.04
CA LYS A 48 -18.04 5.25 -5.98
C LYS A 48 -18.88 5.89 -4.87
N LYS A 49 -18.24 6.25 -3.76
CA LYS A 49 -18.92 6.90 -2.64
C LYS A 49 -19.11 8.38 -2.85
N ASP A 50 -18.10 9.05 -3.41
CA ASP A 50 -18.10 10.49 -3.65
C ASP A 50 -17.19 10.81 -4.83
N SER A 51 -17.78 11.00 -6.01
CA SER A 51 -17.05 11.25 -7.25
C SER A 51 -16.30 12.59 -7.27
N LYS A 52 -16.56 13.47 -6.32
CA LYS A 52 -15.87 14.75 -6.20
C LYS A 52 -14.67 14.70 -5.27
N ARG A 53 -14.55 13.61 -4.50
CA ARG A 53 -13.50 13.48 -3.52
C ARG A 53 -12.21 12.97 -4.17
N GLN A 54 -11.13 13.69 -3.94
CA GLN A 54 -9.79 13.26 -4.33
C GLN A 54 -9.07 12.69 -3.11
N ILE A 55 -8.29 11.65 -3.35
CA ILE A 55 -7.47 11.04 -2.31
C ILE A 55 -6.02 10.97 -2.75
N LEU A 56 -5.12 11.09 -1.79
CA LEU A 56 -3.70 10.95 -2.01
C LEU A 56 -3.28 9.55 -1.62
N VAL A 57 -3.22 8.67 -2.60
CA VAL A 57 -2.67 7.32 -2.48
C VAL A 57 -1.75 7.09 -3.66
N GLY A 58 -0.59 6.54 -3.39
CA GLY A 58 0.42 6.32 -4.42
C GLY A 58 1.19 5.03 -4.20
N VAL A 59 2.18 4.85 -5.07
CA VAL A 59 3.15 3.76 -4.97
C VAL A 59 4.47 4.37 -4.53
N LEU A 60 5.08 3.73 -3.53
CA LEU A 60 6.37 4.11 -2.98
C LEU A 60 7.39 3.06 -3.38
N VAL A 61 8.38 3.44 -4.18
CA VAL A 61 9.48 2.54 -4.52
C VAL A 61 10.62 2.80 -3.57
N VAL A 62 11.07 1.75 -2.91
CA VAL A 62 12.12 1.83 -1.89
C VAL A 62 13.26 0.87 -2.22
N ASN A 63 14.46 1.20 -1.74
CA ASN A 63 15.58 0.27 -1.69
C ASN A 63 15.61 -0.31 -0.28
N SER A 64 14.99 -1.45 -0.10
CA SER A 64 14.83 -2.06 1.20
C SER A 64 16.10 -2.76 1.60
N GLU A 65 16.85 -2.19 2.54
CA GLU A 65 18.07 -2.80 3.07
C GLU A 65 17.74 -3.97 3.99
N LYS A 66 16.60 -3.85 4.68
CA LYS A 66 16.08 -4.90 5.56
C LYS A 66 14.58 -4.72 5.75
N GLU A 67 13.91 -5.81 6.12
CA GLU A 67 12.51 -5.75 6.48
C GLU A 67 12.30 -4.81 7.67
N PHE A 68 11.29 -3.96 7.59
CA PHE A 68 10.92 -3.04 8.65
C PHE A 68 9.56 -3.45 9.21
N HIS A 69 9.57 -4.20 10.33
CA HIS A 69 8.35 -4.64 11.03
C HIS A 69 7.33 -5.32 10.09
N GLY A 70 7.81 -6.17 9.20
CA GLY A 70 6.96 -6.87 8.23
C GLY A 70 6.65 -6.08 6.98
N ILE A 71 7.23 -4.90 6.82
CA ILE A 71 7.04 -4.03 5.66
C ILE A 71 8.28 -4.11 4.78
N GLY A 72 8.06 -4.50 3.52
CA GLY A 72 9.15 -4.63 2.56
C GLY A 72 9.91 -5.95 2.68
N GLY A 73 11.01 -6.02 1.98
CA GLY A 73 11.93 -7.15 1.94
C GLY A 73 13.30 -6.64 1.54
N GLU A 74 14.18 -7.50 1.08
CA GLU A 74 15.50 -7.08 0.60
C GLU A 74 15.44 -6.61 -0.85
N GLY A 75 16.19 -5.54 -1.16
CA GLY A 75 16.30 -4.99 -2.51
C GLY A 75 15.21 -4.01 -2.86
N MET A 76 15.01 -3.82 -4.17
CA MET A 76 13.97 -2.90 -4.66
C MET A 76 12.59 -3.47 -4.38
N HIS A 77 11.73 -2.64 -3.81
CA HIS A 77 10.41 -3.07 -3.37
C HIS A 77 9.38 -1.95 -3.57
N ALA A 78 8.14 -2.33 -3.87
CA ALA A 78 7.05 -1.38 -4.04
C ALA A 78 6.06 -1.51 -2.89
N LEU A 79 5.77 -0.38 -2.27
CA LEU A 79 4.82 -0.22 -1.18
C LEU A 79 3.75 0.78 -1.60
N ASN A 80 2.75 0.99 -0.77
CA ASN A 80 1.82 2.09 -0.96
C ASN A 80 2.07 3.19 0.06
N ILE A 81 1.78 4.42 -0.35
CA ILE A 81 1.81 5.59 0.51
C ILE A 81 0.44 6.25 0.47
N ILE A 82 -0.08 6.61 1.62
CA ILE A 82 -1.44 7.11 1.75
C ILE A 82 -1.46 8.29 2.71
N HIS A 83 -2.14 9.37 2.32
CA HIS A 83 -2.41 10.47 3.22
C HIS A 83 -3.73 10.21 3.95
N THR A 84 -3.67 10.18 5.27
CA THR A 84 -4.82 9.94 6.14
C THR A 84 -5.06 11.13 7.06
N SER A 85 -6.17 11.12 7.77
CA SER A 85 -6.46 12.10 8.81
C SER A 85 -5.44 12.09 9.96
N ALA A 86 -4.69 11.00 10.09
CA ALA A 86 -3.61 10.87 11.09
C ALA A 86 -2.22 11.10 10.50
N GLY A 87 -2.11 11.54 9.24
CA GLY A 87 -0.85 11.81 8.56
C GLY A 87 -0.54 10.81 7.45
N TRP A 88 0.70 10.82 7.00
CA TRP A 88 1.16 9.94 5.94
C TRP A 88 1.53 8.56 6.48
N TYR A 89 1.04 7.54 5.82
CA TYR A 89 1.31 6.14 6.17
C TYR A 89 1.89 5.38 5.00
N VAL A 90 2.77 4.44 5.32
CA VAL A 90 3.32 3.46 4.37
C VAL A 90 2.68 2.11 4.69
N VAL A 91 2.21 1.42 3.67
CA VAL A 91 1.58 0.12 3.83
C VAL A 91 2.20 -0.90 2.90
N GLU A 92 2.38 -2.12 3.41
CA GLU A 92 2.76 -3.28 2.62
C GLU A 92 1.50 -3.96 2.08
N PRO A 93 1.20 -3.85 0.77
CA PRO A 93 -0.06 -4.39 0.25
C PRO A 93 -0.11 -5.91 0.26
N GLN A 94 1.04 -6.57 0.39
CA GLN A 94 1.09 -8.03 0.42
C GLN A 94 0.68 -8.64 1.76
N ASN A 95 0.68 -7.87 2.84
CA ASN A 95 0.27 -8.37 4.15
C ASN A 95 -0.58 -7.39 4.96
N GLY A 96 -0.73 -6.15 4.48
CA GLY A 96 -1.54 -5.12 5.13
C GLY A 96 -0.90 -4.43 6.31
N LYS A 97 0.34 -4.74 6.64
CA LYS A 97 1.06 -4.05 7.72
C LYS A 97 1.39 -2.64 7.30
N TYR A 98 1.35 -1.71 8.25
CA TYR A 98 1.59 -0.31 7.98
C TYR A 98 2.33 0.38 9.11
N THR A 99 2.94 1.52 8.78
CA THR A 99 3.60 2.40 9.74
C THR A 99 3.48 3.85 9.28
N GLU A 100 3.67 4.78 10.20
CA GLU A 100 3.81 6.19 9.81
C GLU A 100 5.02 6.39 8.91
N LEU A 101 4.90 7.24 7.90
CA LEU A 101 5.98 7.49 6.95
C LEU A 101 7.27 7.94 7.67
N GLU A 102 7.14 8.77 8.69
CA GLU A 102 8.30 9.29 9.43
C GLU A 102 9.08 8.21 10.18
N ASN A 103 8.45 7.07 10.48
CA ASN A 103 9.09 5.95 11.15
C ASN A 103 9.72 4.95 10.19
N TYR A 104 9.41 5.04 8.91
CA TYR A 104 9.95 4.14 7.90
C TYR A 104 11.36 4.60 7.51
N THR A 105 12.36 3.76 7.69
CA THR A 105 13.77 4.15 7.64
C THR A 105 14.53 3.73 6.39
N ASN A 106 13.97 2.84 5.55
CA ASN A 106 14.64 2.44 4.31
C ASN A 106 14.65 3.59 3.29
N PRO A 107 15.71 3.70 2.46
CA PRO A 107 15.79 4.75 1.46
C PRO A 107 14.65 4.71 0.46
N ILE A 108 14.06 5.87 0.21
CA ILE A 108 12.98 6.04 -0.76
C ILE A 108 13.61 6.45 -2.09
N VAL A 109 13.29 5.71 -3.14
CA VAL A 109 13.78 5.95 -4.48
C VAL A 109 12.82 6.83 -5.27
N LYS A 110 11.51 6.56 -5.16
CA LYS A 110 10.53 7.21 -6.02
C LYS A 110 9.14 7.19 -5.39
N TYR A 111 8.40 8.28 -5.61
CA TYR A 111 6.96 8.37 -5.32
C TYR A 111 6.20 8.40 -6.66
N ILE A 112 5.14 7.59 -6.77
CA ILE A 112 4.28 7.54 -7.95
C ILE A 112 2.82 7.72 -7.49
N PHE A 113 2.28 8.88 -7.76
CA PHE A 113 0.88 9.17 -7.43
C PHE A 113 -0.08 9.05 -8.61
#